data_eaeb4937abae5477c4894983ad58c487
#
_entry.id   eaeb4937abae5477c4894983ad58c487
#
_cell.length_a   1.000
_cell.length_b   1.000
_cell.length_c   1.000
_cell.angle_alpha   90.00
_cell.angle_beta   90.00
_cell.angle_gamma   90.00
#
_symmetry.space_group_name_H-M   'P 1'
#
loop_
_entity.id
_entity.type
_entity.pdbx_description
1 polymer ?
#
loop_
_entity_poly.entity_id
_entity_poly.type
_entity_poly.pdbx_seq_one_letter_code
_entity_poly.pdbx_strand_id
1 'polypeptide(L)'
;MRRDGPIVRTIIMATVLCLGACGCAAAGPADADLRLLGDKPVADRLVRIDTTAAFALGTSDHVKVVDQPAGVGRLELDDAAAGPDSPNPTTGIWTSEPGATEFGFTELVASWNVTTPAGAGVRFFVRARDAATGEWSPWLYMGQWGRTSAGGTVTRFERGLVDVDTLELRQPASAWQVRAELQNDRHDAPGPVIRRIAVVYSGVCSETVERAPNQTATSPSTEPATQPDAQPRRRAVNLPVPFRAQHDTPRSMRSEVCSPTSVSMVLAYWGIGLPTVQNCQAIWDPEYRLYGNWTRAVARAGELGLDAWVTRFRDWDAVRAELDAGRPVIAAIEFKAGEFPGNVLDSSAGHLIVIRGFTPSGDAICNDPASKKKGNAVVYNADALARAWFRKTGVAYIIHGNKPATASEPAPQ
;
A
#
# COMPACT_ATOMS: atom_id res chain seq x y z
N MET A 1 -25.09 24.78 26.57
CA MET A 1 -24.94 23.65 25.63
C MET A 1 -23.84 24.00 24.61
N ARG A 2 -22.61 23.62 24.88
CA ARG A 2 -21.49 23.80 23.95
C ARG A 2 -21.35 22.50 23.14
N ARG A 3 -21.38 22.61 21.82
CA ARG A 3 -21.15 21.50 20.90
C ARG A 3 -19.65 21.37 20.68
N ASP A 4 -19.07 20.29 21.18
CA ASP A 4 -17.71 19.91 20.86
C ASP A 4 -17.70 19.29 19.46
N GLY A 5 -17.10 20.02 18.51
CA GLY A 5 -16.85 19.52 17.15
C GLY A 5 -15.60 18.61 17.12
N PRO A 6 -15.48 17.72 16.14
CA PRO A 6 -14.33 16.84 16.02
C PRO A 6 -13.04 17.62 15.74
N ILE A 7 -11.99 17.30 16.48
CA ILE A 7 -10.64 17.85 16.27
C ILE A 7 -10.07 17.22 15.01
N VAL A 8 -10.14 17.96 13.91
CA VAL A 8 -9.44 17.64 12.66
C VAL A 8 -7.97 17.98 12.88
N ARG A 9 -7.09 16.99 12.99
CA ARG A 9 -5.64 17.21 12.89
C ARG A 9 -5.30 17.50 11.43
N THR A 10 -5.17 18.78 11.13
CA THR A 10 -4.63 19.29 9.88
C THR A 10 -3.17 18.87 9.75
N ILE A 11 -2.83 18.12 8.72
CA ILE A 11 -1.44 18.01 8.26
C ILE A 11 -1.09 19.38 7.70
N ILE A 12 -0.48 20.22 8.54
CA ILE A 12 -0.01 21.54 8.15
C ILE A 12 1.26 21.34 7.33
N MET A 13 1.19 21.63 6.04
CA MET A 13 2.36 22.02 5.26
C MET A 13 2.91 23.32 5.86
N ALA A 14 3.83 23.21 6.80
CA ALA A 14 4.54 24.35 7.35
C ALA A 14 5.59 24.83 6.36
N THR A 15 5.28 25.91 5.66
CA THR A 15 6.31 26.76 5.06
C THR A 15 7.05 27.43 6.21
N VAL A 16 8.24 26.94 6.54
CA VAL A 16 9.09 27.53 7.61
C VAL A 16 9.75 28.78 7.06
N LEU A 17 9.25 29.94 7.49
CA LEU A 17 10.06 31.16 7.58
C LEU A 17 10.81 31.10 8.93
N CYS A 18 12.15 31.02 8.86
CA CYS A 18 12.99 31.19 10.02
C CYS A 18 12.94 32.61 10.56
N LEU A 19 12.45 32.79 11.82
CA LEU A 19 12.91 33.85 12.71
C LEU A 19 12.92 33.29 14.13
N GLY A 20 14.09 33.36 14.76
CA GLY A 20 14.37 32.74 16.03
C GLY A 20 13.68 33.40 17.23
N ALA A 21 13.43 32.59 18.22
CA ALA A 21 13.64 32.89 19.64
C ALA A 21 13.24 31.65 20.49
N CYS A 22 14.06 31.41 21.47
CA CYS A 22 14.06 30.39 22.51
C CYS A 22 12.72 30.27 23.24
N GLY A 23 12.21 29.01 23.41
CA GLY A 23 11.07 28.73 24.27
C GLY A 23 10.85 27.22 24.31
N CYS A 24 11.52 26.50 25.22
CA CYS A 24 11.27 25.09 25.51
C CYS A 24 9.85 24.92 26.06
N ALA A 25 8.95 24.39 25.26
CA ALA A 25 7.75 23.72 25.75
C ALA A 25 7.97 22.21 25.55
N ALA A 26 8.14 21.48 26.64
CA ALA A 26 8.27 20.03 26.64
C ALA A 26 6.97 19.41 26.10
N ALA A 27 7.05 18.72 24.97
CA ALA A 27 6.02 17.82 24.50
C ALA A 27 5.88 16.66 25.51
N GLY A 28 4.65 16.33 25.87
CA GLY A 28 4.38 15.25 26.83
C GLY A 28 4.82 13.89 26.26
N PRO A 29 5.14 12.91 27.13
CA PRO A 29 5.80 11.66 26.76
C PRO A 29 4.94 10.66 25.97
N ALA A 30 3.76 10.99 25.48
CA ALA A 30 2.83 10.03 24.86
C ALA A 30 2.88 9.96 23.32
N ASP A 31 3.44 10.95 22.61
CA ASP A 31 3.41 11.00 21.15
C ASP A 31 4.76 10.69 20.47
N ALA A 32 5.84 10.54 21.23
CA ALA A 32 7.19 10.36 20.70
C ALA A 32 7.56 8.89 20.43
N ASP A 33 6.86 7.92 21.02
CA ASP A 33 7.31 6.52 21.05
C ASP A 33 6.79 5.62 19.93
N LEU A 34 5.82 6.04 19.12
CA LEU A 34 5.24 5.20 18.05
C LEU A 34 6.04 5.22 16.75
N ARG A 35 6.99 6.13 16.58
CA ARG A 35 7.81 6.25 15.35
C ARG A 35 9.25 5.77 15.47
N LEU A 36 9.65 5.23 16.59
CA LEU A 36 11.00 4.73 16.82
C LEU A 36 11.09 3.23 16.54
N LEU A 37 10.92 2.84 15.30
CA LEU A 37 11.56 1.63 14.76
C LEU A 37 13.07 1.88 14.53
N GLY A 38 13.68 2.83 15.29
CA GLY A 38 15.09 3.15 15.15
C GLY A 38 15.92 1.89 15.20
N ASP A 39 16.98 1.77 14.43
CA ASP A 39 18.06 0.74 14.34
C ASP A 39 17.72 -0.74 14.66
N LYS A 40 16.50 -1.07 15.05
CA LYS A 40 16.06 -2.45 15.30
C LYS A 40 15.65 -3.12 13.98
N PRO A 41 15.99 -4.38 13.77
CA PRO A 41 15.58 -5.10 12.58
C PRO A 41 14.05 -5.20 12.55
N VAL A 42 13.45 -4.70 11.47
CA VAL A 42 12.02 -4.78 11.20
C VAL A 42 11.76 -5.93 10.25
N ALA A 43 10.83 -6.79 10.61
CA ALA A 43 10.28 -7.79 9.70
C ALA A 43 8.95 -7.30 9.12
N ASP A 44 8.74 -7.57 7.84
CA ASP A 44 7.49 -7.34 7.14
C ASP A 44 7.00 -8.67 6.54
N ARG A 45 5.68 -8.87 6.57
CA ARG A 45 5.06 -10.03 5.93
C ARG A 45 3.83 -9.59 5.16
N LEU A 46 3.77 -9.99 3.89
CA LEU A 46 2.61 -9.82 3.03
C LEU A 46 1.83 -11.13 2.96
N VAL A 47 0.53 -11.05 3.23
CA VAL A 47 -0.44 -12.13 3.05
C VAL A 47 -1.48 -11.68 2.02
N ARG A 48 -1.81 -12.55 1.05
CA ARG A 48 -2.84 -12.30 0.05
C ARG A 48 -3.95 -13.32 0.17
N ILE A 49 -5.19 -12.85 0.17
CA ILE A 49 -6.42 -13.63 0.15
C ILE A 49 -7.07 -13.35 -1.22
N ASP A 50 -6.81 -14.21 -2.19
CA ASP A 50 -7.23 -14.03 -3.59
C ASP A 50 -7.55 -15.37 -4.30
N THR A 51 -7.52 -16.48 -3.55
CA THR A 51 -7.92 -17.79 -4.07
C THR A 51 -9.26 -18.23 -3.48
N THR A 52 -9.98 -19.09 -4.20
CA THR A 52 -11.22 -19.70 -3.71
C THR A 52 -11.02 -20.37 -2.35
N ALA A 53 -9.93 -21.13 -2.20
CA ALA A 53 -9.60 -21.80 -0.94
C ALA A 53 -9.36 -20.80 0.20
N ALA A 54 -8.62 -19.72 -0.05
CA ALA A 54 -8.33 -18.72 0.97
C ALA A 54 -9.59 -17.94 1.42
N PHE A 55 -10.48 -17.61 0.48
CA PHE A 55 -11.75 -16.98 0.83
C PHE A 55 -12.69 -17.94 1.58
N ALA A 56 -12.69 -19.25 1.23
CA ALA A 56 -13.53 -20.27 1.86
C ALA A 56 -13.13 -20.58 3.33
N LEU A 57 -11.92 -20.24 3.75
CA LEU A 57 -11.50 -20.33 5.16
C LEU A 57 -12.20 -19.28 6.05
N GLY A 58 -12.68 -18.20 5.46
CA GLY A 58 -13.43 -17.16 6.17
C GLY A 58 -14.87 -17.56 6.46
N THR A 59 -15.53 -16.77 7.29
CA THR A 59 -16.97 -16.88 7.55
C THR A 59 -17.75 -15.87 6.73
N SER A 60 -18.89 -16.30 6.20
CA SER A 60 -19.77 -15.49 5.34
C SER A 60 -21.17 -15.40 5.96
N ASP A 61 -21.73 -14.20 5.90
CA ASP A 61 -23.14 -13.92 6.16
C ASP A 61 -23.66 -13.13 4.95
N HIS A 62 -24.57 -13.71 4.17
CA HIS A 62 -25.09 -13.17 2.91
C HIS A 62 -23.99 -12.82 1.87
N VAL A 63 -22.86 -13.51 1.91
CA VAL A 63 -21.76 -13.42 0.95
C VAL A 63 -21.42 -14.82 0.47
N LYS A 64 -21.25 -14.98 -0.83
CA LYS A 64 -20.80 -16.22 -1.46
C LYS A 64 -19.37 -16.12 -1.95
N VAL A 65 -18.63 -17.21 -1.85
CA VAL A 65 -17.34 -17.40 -2.51
C VAL A 65 -17.61 -17.98 -3.88
N VAL A 66 -17.13 -17.29 -4.93
CA VAL A 66 -17.30 -17.72 -6.32
C VAL A 66 -15.95 -18.14 -6.86
N ASP A 67 -15.90 -19.37 -7.38
CA ASP A 67 -14.70 -19.91 -8.03
C ASP A 67 -14.51 -19.33 -9.42
N GLN A 68 -13.28 -19.05 -9.78
CA GLN A 68 -12.87 -18.61 -11.10
C GLN A 68 -11.80 -19.55 -11.65
N PRO A 69 -11.55 -19.58 -12.97
CA PRO A 69 -10.47 -20.38 -13.54
C PRO A 69 -9.13 -20.18 -12.81
N ALA A 70 -8.31 -21.23 -12.75
CA ALA A 70 -7.02 -21.27 -12.08
C ALA A 70 -7.08 -21.14 -10.54
N GLY A 71 -8.23 -21.43 -9.91
CA GLY A 71 -8.40 -21.37 -8.43
C GLY A 71 -8.44 -19.95 -7.88
N VAL A 72 -8.62 -18.95 -8.74
CA VAL A 72 -8.83 -17.57 -8.31
C VAL A 72 -10.22 -17.45 -7.69
N GLY A 73 -10.32 -16.86 -6.50
CA GLY A 73 -11.59 -16.66 -5.82
C GLY A 73 -12.09 -15.22 -5.91
N ARG A 74 -13.37 -15.05 -5.67
CA ARG A 74 -13.97 -13.74 -5.43
C ARG A 74 -15.12 -13.82 -4.44
N LEU A 75 -15.40 -12.71 -3.76
CA LEU A 75 -16.56 -12.57 -2.89
C LEU A 75 -17.61 -11.71 -3.59
N GLU A 76 -18.85 -12.17 -3.53
CA GLU A 76 -20.03 -11.48 -4.04
C GLU A 76 -21.15 -11.54 -3.01
N LEU A 77 -22.07 -10.57 -3.07
CA LEU A 77 -23.32 -10.68 -2.31
C LEU A 77 -24.09 -11.92 -2.75
N ASP A 78 -24.71 -12.60 -1.78
CA ASP A 78 -25.64 -13.67 -2.06
C ASP A 78 -27.04 -13.08 -2.22
N ASP A 79 -27.43 -12.81 -3.46
CA ASP A 79 -28.71 -12.17 -3.80
C ASP A 79 -29.92 -13.04 -3.44
N ALA A 80 -29.72 -14.36 -3.21
CA ALA A 80 -30.80 -15.24 -2.77
C ALA A 80 -31.31 -14.89 -1.35
N ALA A 81 -30.53 -14.14 -0.58
CA ALA A 81 -30.86 -13.72 0.78
C ALA A 81 -31.79 -12.49 0.87
N ALA A 82 -31.85 -11.67 -0.21
CA ALA A 82 -32.73 -10.51 -0.31
C ALA A 82 -33.90 -10.80 -1.25
N GLY A 83 -35.11 -10.77 -0.76
CA GLY A 83 -36.28 -10.84 -1.63
C GLY A 83 -36.33 -9.68 -2.62
N PRO A 84 -36.85 -9.88 -3.84
CA PRO A 84 -36.81 -8.87 -4.92
C PRO A 84 -37.53 -7.55 -4.58
N ASP A 85 -38.39 -7.55 -3.58
CA ASP A 85 -39.18 -6.40 -3.14
C ASP A 85 -38.67 -5.77 -1.81
N SER A 86 -37.47 -6.12 -1.36
CA SER A 86 -36.91 -5.54 -0.13
C SER A 86 -36.61 -4.05 -0.29
N PRO A 87 -37.19 -3.17 0.57
CA PRO A 87 -36.89 -1.73 0.51
C PRO A 87 -35.48 -1.39 1.05
N ASN A 88 -34.81 -2.36 1.67
CA ASN A 88 -33.50 -2.16 2.29
C ASN A 88 -32.38 -2.58 1.32
N PRO A 89 -31.20 -1.92 1.39
CA PRO A 89 -30.03 -2.36 0.65
C PRO A 89 -29.70 -3.82 0.94
N THR A 90 -29.27 -4.57 -0.08
CA THR A 90 -28.67 -5.89 0.14
C THR A 90 -27.31 -5.69 0.81
N THR A 91 -27.12 -6.33 1.96
CA THR A 91 -25.85 -6.27 2.70
C THR A 91 -25.35 -7.67 3.00
N GLY A 92 -24.03 -7.81 3.07
CA GLY A 92 -23.42 -9.06 3.45
C GLY A 92 -22.07 -8.82 4.13
N ILE A 93 -21.66 -9.76 4.96
CA ILE A 93 -20.42 -9.67 5.73
C ILE A 93 -19.56 -10.90 5.46
N TRP A 94 -18.29 -10.65 5.12
CA TRP A 94 -17.28 -11.67 5.12
C TRP A 94 -16.20 -11.34 6.14
N THR A 95 -15.73 -12.35 6.89
CA THR A 95 -14.67 -12.20 7.88
C THR A 95 -13.61 -13.26 7.63
N SER A 96 -12.35 -12.86 7.52
CA SER A 96 -11.24 -13.80 7.31
C SER A 96 -11.09 -14.76 8.50
N GLU A 97 -10.51 -15.94 8.25
CA GLU A 97 -9.89 -16.71 9.33
C GLU A 97 -8.84 -15.84 10.05
N PRO A 98 -8.57 -16.09 11.35
CA PRO A 98 -7.45 -15.45 12.03
C PRO A 98 -6.12 -15.73 11.33
N GLY A 99 -5.49 -14.69 10.78
CA GLY A 99 -4.13 -14.76 10.23
C GLY A 99 -3.13 -14.81 11.39
N ALA A 100 -2.57 -15.99 11.67
CA ALA A 100 -1.49 -16.13 12.62
C ALA A 100 -0.22 -15.46 12.09
N THR A 101 0.56 -14.84 12.96
CA THR A 101 1.76 -14.12 12.57
C THR A 101 3.04 -14.86 13.00
N GLU A 102 4.08 -14.77 12.19
CA GLU A 102 5.39 -15.40 12.46
C GLU A 102 6.17 -14.64 13.55
N PHE A 103 5.81 -13.39 13.77
CA PHE A 103 6.40 -12.49 14.77
C PHE A 103 5.33 -11.54 15.31
N GLY A 104 5.57 -10.94 16.48
CA GLY A 104 4.70 -9.91 17.01
C GLY A 104 4.72 -8.67 16.12
N PHE A 105 3.56 -8.19 15.66
CA PHE A 105 3.47 -7.01 14.82
C PHE A 105 2.88 -5.82 15.57
N THR A 106 3.31 -4.62 15.18
CA THR A 106 2.81 -3.35 15.72
C THR A 106 2.17 -2.47 14.66
N GLU A 107 2.36 -2.78 13.37
CA GLU A 107 1.72 -2.07 12.26
C GLU A 107 1.08 -3.05 11.29
N LEU A 108 -0.06 -2.63 10.70
CA LEU A 108 -0.74 -3.40 9.68
C LEU A 108 -1.43 -2.46 8.68
N VAL A 109 -1.26 -2.74 7.39
CA VAL A 109 -2.02 -2.12 6.31
C VAL A 109 -2.81 -3.20 5.59
N ALA A 110 -4.13 -3.00 5.48
CA ALA A 110 -4.99 -3.83 4.64
C ALA A 110 -5.31 -3.09 3.34
N SER A 111 -5.22 -3.76 2.22
CA SER A 111 -5.55 -3.23 0.90
C SER A 111 -6.40 -4.20 0.10
N TRP A 112 -7.13 -3.73 -0.91
CA TRP A 112 -8.14 -4.52 -1.58
C TRP A 112 -8.27 -4.20 -3.07
N ASN A 113 -8.69 -5.21 -3.84
CA ASN A 113 -9.14 -5.04 -5.22
C ASN A 113 -10.63 -5.34 -5.30
N VAL A 114 -11.41 -4.30 -5.56
CA VAL A 114 -12.87 -4.32 -5.56
C VAL A 114 -13.39 -3.67 -6.83
N THR A 115 -14.42 -4.26 -7.43
CA THR A 115 -15.22 -3.60 -8.44
C THR A 115 -16.55 -3.18 -7.82
N THR A 116 -16.91 -1.90 -7.96
CA THR A 116 -18.11 -1.34 -7.36
C THR A 116 -18.99 -0.69 -8.43
N PRO A 117 -20.00 -1.41 -8.96
CA PRO A 117 -21.02 -0.80 -9.81
C PRO A 117 -21.74 0.36 -9.12
N ALA A 118 -22.46 1.17 -9.90
CA ALA A 118 -23.20 2.31 -9.36
C ALA A 118 -24.23 1.86 -8.28
N GLY A 119 -24.13 2.44 -7.08
CA GLY A 119 -24.95 2.09 -5.94
C GLY A 119 -24.36 1.00 -5.06
N ALA A 120 -23.20 0.44 -5.42
CA ALA A 120 -22.55 -0.60 -4.65
C ALA A 120 -21.27 -0.10 -3.96
N GLY A 121 -20.88 -0.74 -2.86
CA GLY A 121 -19.64 -0.44 -2.16
C GLY A 121 -19.27 -1.49 -1.12
N VAL A 122 -18.08 -1.33 -0.57
CA VAL A 122 -17.54 -2.20 0.49
C VAL A 122 -16.86 -1.35 1.54
N ARG A 123 -17.06 -1.71 2.82
CA ARG A 123 -16.33 -1.18 3.97
C ARG A 123 -15.38 -2.25 4.49
N PHE A 124 -14.18 -1.84 4.90
CA PHE A 124 -13.18 -2.74 5.43
C PHE A 124 -12.82 -2.40 6.87
N PHE A 125 -12.66 -3.45 7.66
CA PHE A 125 -12.29 -3.37 9.07
C PHE A 125 -11.19 -4.38 9.36
N VAL A 126 -10.37 -4.08 10.36
CA VAL A 126 -9.38 -5.00 10.90
C VAL A 126 -9.55 -5.12 12.41
N ARG A 127 -9.09 -6.24 12.97
CA ARG A 127 -8.83 -6.36 14.40
C ARG A 127 -7.55 -7.13 14.63
N ALA A 128 -6.91 -6.86 15.75
CA ALA A 128 -5.64 -7.47 16.14
C ALA A 128 -5.79 -8.19 17.49
N ARG A 129 -5.15 -9.34 17.65
CA ARG A 129 -5.11 -10.08 18.89
C ARG A 129 -3.83 -9.76 19.65
N ASP A 130 -3.96 -9.17 20.81
CA ASP A 130 -2.84 -8.84 21.68
C ASP A 130 -2.00 -10.08 22.00
N ALA A 131 -0.68 -9.98 21.84
CA ALA A 131 0.22 -11.12 21.99
C ALA A 131 0.37 -11.55 23.46
N ALA A 132 0.20 -10.66 24.43
CA ALA A 132 0.37 -10.93 25.85
C ALA A 132 -0.93 -11.46 26.50
N THR A 133 -2.10 -10.86 26.16
CA THR A 133 -3.37 -11.21 26.79
C THR A 133 -4.21 -12.20 25.99
N GLY A 134 -3.95 -12.32 24.69
CA GLY A 134 -4.77 -13.12 23.77
C GLY A 134 -6.12 -12.49 23.40
N GLU A 135 -6.42 -11.29 23.90
CA GLU A 135 -7.68 -10.58 23.63
C GLU A 135 -7.69 -9.91 22.27
N TRP A 136 -8.85 -9.92 21.61
CA TRP A 136 -9.05 -9.19 20.37
C TRP A 136 -9.37 -7.72 20.63
N SER A 137 -8.81 -6.83 19.79
CA SER A 137 -9.26 -5.45 19.72
C SER A 137 -10.72 -5.37 19.23
N PRO A 138 -11.42 -4.25 19.40
CA PRO A 138 -12.62 -3.98 18.63
C PRO A 138 -12.29 -4.00 17.13
N TRP A 139 -13.34 -4.11 16.28
CA TRP A 139 -13.21 -3.92 14.85
C TRP A 139 -12.89 -2.45 14.56
N LEU A 140 -11.77 -2.20 13.89
CA LEU A 140 -11.26 -0.88 13.54
C LEU A 140 -11.48 -0.64 12.06
N TYR A 141 -12.10 0.48 11.75
CA TYR A 141 -12.38 0.87 10.38
C TYR A 141 -11.10 1.26 9.63
N MET A 142 -10.89 0.63 8.47
CA MET A 142 -9.71 0.85 7.60
C MET A 142 -10.03 1.70 6.37
N GLY A 143 -11.31 1.83 6.01
CA GLY A 143 -11.72 2.58 4.83
C GLY A 143 -12.83 1.91 4.05
N GLN A 144 -13.19 2.56 2.94
CA GLN A 144 -14.26 2.08 2.05
C GLN A 144 -13.91 2.32 0.58
N TRP A 145 -14.59 1.55 -0.28
CA TRP A 145 -14.56 1.77 -1.72
C TRP A 145 -15.96 1.66 -2.30
N GLY A 146 -16.27 2.55 -3.28
CA GLY A 146 -17.61 2.67 -3.82
C GLY A 146 -18.56 3.43 -2.89
N ARG A 147 -19.86 3.21 -3.07
CA ARG A 147 -20.91 3.84 -2.28
C ARG A 147 -21.34 2.92 -1.13
N THR A 148 -21.26 3.41 0.09
CA THR A 148 -21.74 2.72 1.27
C THR A 148 -22.60 3.68 2.11
N SER A 149 -23.53 3.12 2.87
CA SER A 149 -24.22 3.89 3.90
C SER A 149 -23.24 4.28 5.00
N ALA A 150 -23.41 5.46 5.55
CA ALA A 150 -22.66 5.88 6.73
C ALA A 150 -22.91 4.89 7.89
N GLY A 151 -21.85 4.39 8.48
CA GLY A 151 -21.89 3.51 9.66
C GLY A 151 -20.83 3.95 10.66
N GLY A 152 -20.86 3.38 11.86
CA GLY A 152 -19.86 3.68 12.89
C GLY A 152 -18.44 3.41 12.39
N THR A 153 -17.56 4.39 12.55
CA THR A 153 -16.15 4.33 12.18
C THR A 153 -15.31 4.38 13.46
N VAL A 154 -15.11 3.24 14.11
CA VAL A 154 -14.18 3.17 15.23
C VAL A 154 -12.78 3.03 14.66
N THR A 155 -11.95 4.07 14.83
CA THR A 155 -10.56 4.09 14.37
C THR A 155 -9.56 4.07 15.52
N ARG A 156 -10.02 4.08 16.78
CA ARG A 156 -9.15 4.17 17.96
C ARG A 156 -9.69 3.32 19.10
N PHE A 157 -8.78 2.71 19.84
CA PHE A 157 -9.02 2.03 21.11
C PHE A 157 -7.84 2.26 22.05
N GLU A 158 -7.88 1.71 23.27
CA GLU A 158 -6.87 1.93 24.31
C GLU A 158 -5.43 1.61 23.83
N ARG A 159 -5.27 0.49 23.10
CA ARG A 159 -3.96 -0.06 22.70
C ARG A 159 -3.54 0.26 21.27
N GLY A 160 -4.28 1.10 20.54
CA GLY A 160 -3.91 1.45 19.17
C GLY A 160 -4.94 2.31 18.44
N LEU A 161 -4.62 2.60 17.19
CA LEU A 161 -5.47 3.37 16.29
C LEU A 161 -5.22 3.00 14.83
N VAL A 162 -6.16 3.35 13.98
CA VAL A 162 -5.95 3.45 12.53
C VAL A 162 -5.65 4.90 12.22
N ASP A 163 -4.43 5.17 11.74
CA ASP A 163 -4.02 6.47 11.20
C ASP A 163 -4.10 6.41 9.68
N VAL A 164 -5.11 7.03 9.13
CA VAL A 164 -5.50 7.03 7.70
C VAL A 164 -5.75 5.61 7.17
N ASP A 165 -4.71 4.84 6.92
CA ASP A 165 -4.72 3.52 6.28
C ASP A 165 -3.81 2.49 6.98
N THR A 166 -3.24 2.87 8.13
CA THR A 166 -2.35 2.02 8.90
C THR A 166 -2.90 1.79 10.30
N LEU A 167 -3.10 0.53 10.67
CA LEU A 167 -3.29 0.17 12.07
C LEU A 167 -1.94 0.27 12.79
N GLU A 168 -1.88 1.09 13.82
CA GLU A 168 -0.74 1.25 14.73
C GLU A 168 -1.10 0.74 16.12
N LEU A 169 -0.25 -0.14 16.68
CA LEU A 169 -0.44 -0.76 17.98
C LEU A 169 0.67 -0.36 18.95
N ARG A 170 0.31 -0.11 20.19
CA ARG A 170 1.25 0.20 21.29
C ARG A 170 1.96 -1.03 21.83
N GLN A 171 1.36 -2.22 21.62
CA GLN A 171 1.89 -3.52 22.04
C GLN A 171 1.81 -4.49 20.88
N PRO A 172 2.71 -5.45 20.78
CA PRO A 172 2.69 -6.43 19.70
C PRO A 172 1.40 -7.27 19.70
N ALA A 173 0.89 -7.53 18.51
CA ALA A 173 -0.20 -8.47 18.28
C ALA A 173 0.32 -9.78 17.65
N SER A 174 -0.37 -10.90 17.89
CA SER A 174 -0.02 -12.25 17.45
C SER A 174 -0.93 -12.79 16.35
N ALA A 175 -2.03 -12.09 16.05
CA ALA A 175 -2.93 -12.45 14.97
C ALA A 175 -3.74 -11.23 14.53
N TRP A 176 -4.26 -11.30 13.31
CA TRP A 176 -5.14 -10.29 12.72
C TRP A 176 -6.34 -10.95 12.06
N GLN A 177 -7.41 -10.19 11.88
CA GLN A 177 -8.53 -10.52 10.98
C GLN A 177 -8.94 -9.30 10.19
N VAL A 178 -9.45 -9.55 8.97
CA VAL A 178 -10.09 -8.54 8.14
C VAL A 178 -11.58 -8.89 8.03
N ARG A 179 -12.43 -7.86 8.08
CA ARG A 179 -13.86 -7.95 7.76
C ARG A 179 -14.14 -7.05 6.57
N ALA A 180 -14.91 -7.55 5.61
CA ALA A 180 -15.48 -6.80 4.51
C ALA A 180 -17.02 -6.80 4.66
N GLU A 181 -17.61 -5.60 4.66
CA GLU A 181 -19.05 -5.38 4.65
C GLU A 181 -19.46 -4.90 3.27
N LEU A 182 -20.10 -5.78 2.50
CA LEU A 182 -20.58 -5.51 1.15
C LEU A 182 -21.96 -4.89 1.20
N GLN A 183 -22.22 -3.91 0.35
CA GLN A 183 -23.52 -3.25 0.24
C GLN A 183 -23.88 -2.99 -1.20
N ASN A 184 -25.16 -3.21 -1.56
CA ASN A 184 -25.75 -2.81 -2.82
C ASN A 184 -27.09 -2.12 -2.55
N ASP A 185 -27.20 -0.85 -2.90
CA ASP A 185 -28.43 -0.04 -2.76
C ASP A 185 -29.41 -0.31 -3.91
N ARG A 186 -29.01 -1.12 -4.88
CA ARG A 186 -29.77 -1.40 -6.12
C ARG A 186 -29.98 -2.90 -6.30
N HIS A 187 -31.22 -3.35 -6.18
CA HIS A 187 -31.58 -4.75 -6.42
C HIS A 187 -31.61 -5.14 -7.91
N ASP A 188 -31.68 -4.14 -8.79
CA ASP A 188 -31.71 -4.29 -10.25
C ASP A 188 -30.32 -4.26 -10.91
N ALA A 189 -29.26 -4.14 -10.11
CA ALA A 189 -27.90 -4.01 -10.59
C ALA A 189 -26.94 -4.95 -9.84
N PRO A 190 -25.82 -5.34 -10.47
CA PRO A 190 -24.79 -6.16 -9.80
C PRO A 190 -24.27 -5.52 -8.53
N GLY A 191 -24.03 -6.32 -7.51
CA GLY A 191 -23.37 -5.91 -6.26
C GLY A 191 -21.84 -5.70 -6.42
N PRO A 192 -21.15 -5.33 -5.35
CA PRO A 192 -19.70 -5.20 -5.34
C PRO A 192 -19.05 -6.58 -5.44
N VAL A 193 -17.88 -6.64 -6.07
CA VAL A 193 -17.08 -7.86 -6.21
C VAL A 193 -15.71 -7.63 -5.61
N ILE A 194 -15.32 -8.42 -4.60
CA ILE A 194 -13.97 -8.41 -4.03
C ILE A 194 -13.16 -9.53 -4.67
N ARG A 195 -12.05 -9.18 -5.33
CA ARG A 195 -11.15 -10.14 -5.99
C ARG A 195 -9.89 -10.44 -5.18
N ARG A 196 -9.49 -9.52 -4.32
CA ARG A 196 -8.29 -9.66 -3.48
C ARG A 196 -8.42 -8.82 -2.22
N ILE A 197 -7.94 -9.36 -1.12
CA ILE A 197 -7.58 -8.62 0.08
C ILE A 197 -6.12 -8.94 0.35
N ALA A 198 -5.30 -7.92 0.58
CA ALA A 198 -3.89 -8.09 0.93
C ALA A 198 -3.62 -7.38 2.26
N VAL A 199 -2.89 -8.05 3.13
CA VAL A 199 -2.50 -7.54 4.45
C VAL A 199 -0.99 -7.57 4.52
N VAL A 200 -0.36 -6.42 4.75
CA VAL A 200 1.04 -6.34 5.13
C VAL A 200 1.12 -5.93 6.60
N TYR A 201 1.81 -6.74 7.40
CA TYR A 201 2.05 -6.42 8.80
C TYR A 201 3.56 -6.35 9.08
N SER A 202 3.92 -5.51 10.04
CA SER A 202 5.31 -5.17 10.37
C SER A 202 5.52 -5.18 11.87
N GLY A 203 6.69 -5.65 12.30
CA GLY A 203 7.06 -5.68 13.70
C GLY A 203 8.57 -5.71 13.90
N VAL A 204 9.01 -5.43 15.12
CA VAL A 204 10.41 -5.54 15.49
C VAL A 204 10.74 -7.02 15.72
N CYS A 205 11.72 -7.55 14.99
CA CYS A 205 12.27 -8.87 15.28
C CYS A 205 13.13 -8.78 16.56
N SER A 206 12.83 -9.63 17.55
CA SER A 206 13.84 -9.97 18.55
C SER A 206 14.97 -10.75 17.86
N GLU A 207 16.22 -10.46 18.15
CA GLU A 207 17.45 -10.91 17.46
C GLU A 207 17.67 -12.44 17.32
N THR A 208 16.67 -13.28 17.51
CA THR A 208 16.80 -14.74 17.54
C THR A 208 16.13 -15.48 16.39
N VAL A 209 15.61 -14.79 15.38
CA VAL A 209 15.19 -15.52 14.16
C VAL A 209 16.39 -15.60 13.22
N GLU A 210 17.17 -16.65 13.35
CA GLU A 210 18.15 -17.06 12.33
C GLU A 210 17.43 -17.09 10.97
N ARG A 211 17.97 -16.34 10.04
CA ARG A 211 17.55 -16.30 8.64
C ARG A 211 17.62 -17.72 8.11
N ALA A 212 16.50 -18.41 7.99
CA ALA A 212 16.47 -19.75 7.40
C ALA A 212 17.03 -19.65 5.98
N PRO A 213 18.10 -20.38 5.64
CA PRO A 213 18.66 -20.37 4.30
C PRO A 213 17.64 -21.01 3.36
N ASN A 214 17.43 -20.36 2.23
CA ASN A 214 16.68 -20.90 1.11
C ASN A 214 17.25 -22.30 0.77
N GLN A 215 16.50 -23.36 1.04
CA GLN A 215 16.91 -24.71 0.70
C GLN A 215 16.84 -24.91 -0.82
N THR A 216 17.95 -24.71 -1.48
CA THR A 216 18.24 -25.36 -2.76
C THR A 216 19.26 -26.47 -2.50
N ALA A 217 18.85 -27.70 -2.83
CA ALA A 217 19.67 -28.88 -2.74
C ALA A 217 20.97 -28.74 -3.53
N THR A 218 22.10 -28.98 -2.89
CA THR A 218 23.39 -29.13 -3.57
C THR A 218 24.22 -30.25 -2.97
N SER A 219 24.67 -31.13 -3.82
CA SER A 219 25.75 -32.10 -3.57
C SER A 219 27.11 -31.39 -3.57
N PRO A 220 28.11 -31.89 -2.83
CA PRO A 220 29.39 -31.21 -2.68
C PRO A 220 30.33 -31.52 -3.85
N SER A 221 30.94 -30.49 -4.43
CA SER A 221 32.15 -30.60 -5.22
C SER A 221 33.24 -29.73 -4.63
N THR A 222 34.33 -30.36 -4.28
CA THR A 222 35.59 -29.80 -3.78
C THR A 222 36.37 -29.26 -4.97
N GLU A 223 36.65 -27.93 -5.01
CA GLU A 223 37.77 -27.38 -5.79
C GLU A 223 38.27 -26.06 -5.17
N PRO A 224 39.53 -25.66 -5.40
CA PRO A 224 40.27 -24.75 -4.52
C PRO A 224 40.01 -23.27 -4.77
N ALA A 225 40.19 -22.49 -3.72
CA ALA A 225 40.05 -21.04 -3.67
C ALA A 225 40.87 -20.30 -4.74
N THR A 226 40.19 -19.65 -5.68
CA THR A 226 40.72 -18.64 -6.57
C THR A 226 40.03 -17.30 -6.27
N GLN A 227 40.82 -16.26 -6.21
CA GLN A 227 40.63 -14.81 -6.08
C GLN A 227 39.19 -14.27 -6.03
N PRO A 228 38.92 -13.13 -5.30
CA PRO A 228 37.60 -12.54 -5.21
C PRO A 228 37.17 -12.04 -6.58
N ASP A 229 36.35 -12.83 -7.26
CA ASP A 229 35.73 -12.49 -8.51
C ASP A 229 34.84 -11.25 -8.35
N ALA A 230 35.01 -10.35 -9.31
CA ALA A 230 34.11 -9.23 -9.50
C ALA A 230 32.65 -9.68 -9.37
N GLN A 231 31.90 -9.06 -8.46
CA GLN A 231 30.47 -9.30 -8.31
C GLN A 231 29.83 -9.36 -9.70
N PRO A 232 28.98 -10.37 -9.99
CA PRO A 232 28.37 -10.50 -11.29
C PRO A 232 27.66 -9.17 -11.57
N ARG A 233 28.00 -8.55 -12.71
CA ARG A 233 27.39 -7.27 -13.14
C ARG A 233 25.88 -7.47 -13.12
N ARG A 234 25.20 -6.91 -12.12
CA ARG A 234 23.76 -7.01 -11.99
C ARG A 234 23.14 -6.45 -13.27
N ARG A 235 22.27 -7.23 -13.91
CA ARG A 235 21.62 -6.85 -15.17
C ARG A 235 20.91 -5.49 -14.98
N ALA A 236 21.23 -4.53 -15.84
CA ALA A 236 20.48 -3.28 -15.90
C ALA A 236 19.05 -3.59 -16.36
N VAL A 237 18.08 -3.04 -15.66
CA VAL A 237 16.65 -3.10 -16.01
C VAL A 237 16.14 -1.67 -16.10
N ASN A 238 15.32 -1.37 -17.11
CA ASN A 238 14.68 -0.08 -17.26
C ASN A 238 13.32 -0.27 -17.97
N LEU A 239 12.26 -0.32 -17.21
CA LEU A 239 10.91 -0.51 -17.72
C LEU A 239 10.43 0.77 -18.41
N PRO A 240 9.75 0.70 -19.59
CA PRO A 240 9.29 1.86 -20.33
C PRO A 240 8.01 2.47 -19.71
N VAL A 241 8.09 2.88 -18.44
CA VAL A 241 6.98 3.52 -17.73
C VAL A 241 6.81 4.94 -18.23
N PRO A 242 5.64 5.31 -18.80
CA PRO A 242 5.40 6.66 -19.28
C PRO A 242 5.48 7.68 -18.13
N PHE A 243 6.16 8.80 -18.37
CA PHE A 243 6.28 9.86 -17.37
C PHE A 243 5.05 10.76 -17.34
N ARG A 244 4.64 11.18 -16.14
CA ARG A 244 3.64 12.21 -15.90
C ARG A 244 4.07 13.11 -14.74
N ALA A 245 3.82 14.41 -14.86
CA ALA A 245 4.13 15.37 -13.80
C ALA A 245 2.85 15.79 -13.05
N GLN A 246 2.92 15.84 -11.72
CA GLN A 246 1.81 16.37 -10.91
C GLN A 246 1.48 17.84 -11.24
N HIS A 247 2.45 18.58 -11.77
CA HIS A 247 2.27 19.96 -12.21
C HIS A 247 1.39 20.11 -13.48
N ASP A 248 1.08 19.02 -14.18
CA ASP A 248 0.13 19.03 -15.30
C ASP A 248 -1.34 18.94 -14.83
N THR A 249 -1.56 18.81 -13.53
CA THR A 249 -2.89 18.89 -12.91
C THR A 249 -3.26 20.33 -12.53
N PRO A 250 -4.55 20.63 -12.24
CA PRO A 250 -4.99 21.93 -11.81
C PRO A 250 -4.21 22.48 -10.60
N ARG A 251 -4.05 23.82 -10.55
CA ARG A 251 -3.29 24.47 -9.48
C ARG A 251 -3.75 24.12 -8.07
N SER A 252 -5.05 23.91 -7.91
CA SER A 252 -5.67 23.61 -6.60
C SER A 252 -5.26 22.28 -5.99
N MET A 253 -4.69 21.34 -6.78
CA MET A 253 -4.33 20.01 -6.29
C MET A 253 -2.88 19.62 -6.56
N ARG A 254 -2.16 20.33 -7.42
CA ARG A 254 -0.85 19.91 -7.95
C ARG A 254 0.24 19.65 -6.91
N SER A 255 0.13 20.19 -5.70
CA SER A 255 1.08 19.98 -4.61
C SER A 255 0.83 18.69 -3.82
N GLU A 256 -0.33 18.04 -4.02
CA GLU A 256 -0.81 16.94 -3.16
C GLU A 256 -1.05 15.63 -3.92
N VAL A 257 -0.82 15.62 -5.24
CA VAL A 257 -1.23 14.51 -6.12
C VAL A 257 -0.06 13.65 -6.63
N CYS A 258 1.05 13.57 -5.87
CA CYS A 258 2.16 12.69 -6.23
C CYS A 258 1.72 11.21 -6.30
N SER A 259 0.89 10.74 -5.35
CA SER A 259 0.38 9.37 -5.32
C SER A 259 -0.49 9.05 -6.56
N PRO A 260 -1.61 9.73 -6.86
CA PRO A 260 -2.39 9.43 -8.04
C PRO A 260 -1.66 9.70 -9.36
N THR A 261 -0.66 10.59 -9.39
CA THR A 261 0.19 10.78 -10.58
C THR A 261 1.09 9.58 -10.81
N SER A 262 1.72 9.05 -9.76
CA SER A 262 2.54 7.84 -9.83
C SER A 262 1.69 6.62 -10.23
N VAL A 263 0.49 6.46 -9.65
CA VAL A 263 -0.48 5.45 -10.08
C VAL A 263 -0.82 5.60 -11.56
N SER A 264 -1.07 6.83 -12.04
CA SER A 264 -1.40 7.08 -13.46
C SER A 264 -0.26 6.70 -14.42
N MET A 265 1.00 6.84 -14.01
CA MET A 265 2.16 6.37 -14.79
C MET A 265 2.17 4.85 -14.92
N VAL A 266 1.94 4.13 -13.82
CA VAL A 266 1.93 2.66 -13.81
C VAL A 266 0.68 2.10 -14.50
N LEU A 267 -0.49 2.73 -14.35
CA LEU A 267 -1.70 2.39 -15.13
C LEU A 267 -1.44 2.51 -16.64
N ALA A 268 -0.80 3.60 -17.07
CA ALA A 268 -0.44 3.80 -18.48
C ALA A 268 0.57 2.76 -18.97
N TYR A 269 1.51 2.35 -18.15
CA TYR A 269 2.45 1.25 -18.43
C TYR A 269 1.71 -0.07 -18.72
N TRP A 270 0.61 -0.34 -18.01
CA TRP A 270 -0.24 -1.51 -18.21
C TRP A 270 -1.33 -1.31 -19.29
N GLY A 271 -1.27 -0.21 -20.06
CA GLY A 271 -2.18 0.06 -21.18
C GLY A 271 -3.44 0.85 -20.80
N ILE A 272 -3.56 1.31 -19.56
CA ILE A 272 -4.72 2.10 -19.11
C ILE A 272 -4.38 3.60 -19.12
N GLY A 273 -4.61 4.25 -20.25
CA GLY A 273 -4.21 5.64 -20.53
C GLY A 273 -5.16 6.73 -20.00
N LEU A 274 -5.71 6.61 -18.79
CA LEU A 274 -6.63 7.58 -18.24
C LEU A 274 -5.95 8.93 -17.89
N PRO A 275 -6.67 10.08 -17.97
CA PRO A 275 -6.17 11.36 -17.48
C PRO A 275 -5.83 11.31 -15.99
N THR A 276 -4.72 11.93 -15.58
CA THR A 276 -4.28 11.96 -14.18
C THR A 276 -5.35 12.54 -13.25
N VAL A 277 -6.05 13.59 -13.68
CA VAL A 277 -7.12 14.23 -12.88
C VAL A 277 -8.26 13.24 -12.57
N GLN A 278 -8.60 12.36 -13.50
CA GLN A 278 -9.64 11.36 -13.26
C GLN A 278 -9.22 10.36 -12.17
N ASN A 279 -7.94 9.97 -12.14
CA ASN A 279 -7.41 9.12 -11.07
C ASN A 279 -7.31 9.89 -9.74
N CYS A 280 -6.96 11.20 -9.76
CA CYS A 280 -7.02 12.03 -8.56
C CYS A 280 -8.44 12.06 -7.96
N GLN A 281 -9.46 12.28 -8.78
CA GLN A 281 -10.85 12.28 -8.32
C GLN A 281 -11.30 10.94 -7.72
N ALA A 282 -10.90 9.82 -8.31
CA ALA A 282 -11.24 8.49 -7.83
C ALA A 282 -10.49 8.10 -6.53
N ILE A 283 -9.23 8.52 -6.40
CA ILE A 283 -8.38 8.21 -5.25
C ILE A 283 -8.66 9.16 -4.07
N TRP A 284 -9.22 10.36 -4.33
CA TRP A 284 -9.52 11.32 -3.27
C TRP A 284 -10.23 10.66 -2.08
N ASP A 285 -9.67 10.86 -0.90
CA ASP A 285 -10.26 10.43 0.34
C ASP A 285 -11.04 11.59 0.99
N PRO A 286 -12.38 11.53 0.99
CA PRO A 286 -13.18 12.61 1.54
C PRO A 286 -13.14 12.65 3.08
N GLU A 287 -12.85 11.55 3.76
CA GLU A 287 -12.79 11.46 5.21
C GLU A 287 -11.54 12.16 5.75
N TYR A 288 -10.38 11.84 5.17
CA TYR A 288 -9.10 12.43 5.57
C TYR A 288 -8.70 13.65 4.72
N ARG A 289 -9.47 13.95 3.66
CA ARG A 289 -9.22 15.07 2.75
C ARG A 289 -7.83 15.08 2.13
N LEU A 290 -7.40 13.93 1.64
CA LEU A 290 -6.07 13.74 1.03
C LEU A 290 -6.12 12.81 -0.20
N TYR A 291 -5.04 12.86 -1.00
CA TYR A 291 -4.83 12.00 -2.17
C TYR A 291 -3.79 10.89 -1.91
N GLY A 292 -3.19 10.87 -0.73
CA GLY A 292 -2.07 9.99 -0.38
C GLY A 292 -2.48 8.72 0.36
N ASN A 293 -3.78 8.43 0.52
CA ASN A 293 -4.23 7.17 1.13
C ASN A 293 -3.77 5.99 0.27
N TRP A 294 -2.96 5.10 0.85
CA TRP A 294 -2.29 4.02 0.14
C TRP A 294 -3.27 2.96 -0.34
N THR A 295 -4.25 2.64 0.49
CA THR A 295 -5.23 1.60 0.16
C THR A 295 -6.16 2.05 -0.96
N ARG A 296 -6.52 3.33 -1.01
CA ARG A 296 -7.33 3.91 -2.09
C ARG A 296 -6.58 3.95 -3.42
N ALA A 297 -5.26 4.19 -3.37
CA ALA A 297 -4.42 4.20 -4.56
C ALA A 297 -4.42 2.83 -5.28
N VAL A 298 -4.27 1.74 -4.51
CA VAL A 298 -4.29 0.38 -5.09
C VAL A 298 -5.71 -0.09 -5.38
N ALA A 299 -6.72 0.33 -4.61
CA ALA A 299 -8.13 0.03 -4.88
C ALA A 299 -8.55 0.60 -6.25
N ARG A 300 -8.07 1.79 -6.64
CA ARG A 300 -8.31 2.35 -7.97
C ARG A 300 -7.77 1.46 -9.08
N ALA A 301 -6.56 0.92 -8.95
CA ALA A 301 -6.02 -0.02 -9.92
C ALA A 301 -6.84 -1.33 -9.95
N GLY A 302 -7.25 -1.82 -8.79
CA GLY A 302 -8.15 -2.97 -8.65
C GLY A 302 -9.48 -2.77 -9.35
N GLU A 303 -10.12 -1.61 -9.21
CA GLU A 303 -11.38 -1.28 -9.90
C GLU A 303 -11.23 -1.28 -11.43
N LEU A 304 -10.06 -0.90 -11.92
CA LEU A 304 -9.73 -0.92 -13.35
C LEU A 304 -9.32 -2.32 -13.86
N GLY A 305 -9.48 -3.36 -13.05
CA GLY A 305 -9.25 -4.75 -13.45
C GLY A 305 -7.81 -5.23 -13.27
N LEU A 306 -6.90 -4.40 -12.73
CA LEU A 306 -5.55 -4.80 -12.43
C LEU A 306 -5.46 -5.46 -11.04
N ASP A 307 -4.39 -6.21 -10.81
CA ASP A 307 -4.03 -6.71 -9.50
C ASP A 307 -3.14 -5.67 -8.80
N ALA A 308 -3.51 -5.27 -7.59
CA ALA A 308 -2.75 -4.26 -6.87
C ALA A 308 -2.77 -4.52 -5.36
N TRP A 309 -1.69 -4.16 -4.68
CA TRP A 309 -1.58 -4.27 -3.22
C TRP A 309 -0.57 -3.29 -2.66
N VAL A 310 -0.74 -2.96 -1.39
CA VAL A 310 0.26 -2.29 -0.58
C VAL A 310 1.20 -3.35 -0.01
N THR A 311 2.51 -3.07 -0.06
CA THR A 311 3.55 -3.92 0.53
C THR A 311 4.65 -3.07 1.16
N ARG A 312 5.66 -3.72 1.76
CA ARG A 312 6.85 -3.03 2.27
C ARG A 312 8.11 -3.72 1.75
N PHE A 313 9.13 -2.91 1.47
CA PHE A 313 10.46 -3.35 1.06
C PHE A 313 11.51 -2.86 2.05
N ARG A 314 12.55 -3.69 2.30
CA ARG A 314 13.66 -3.36 3.18
C ARG A 314 15.02 -3.55 2.52
N ASP A 315 15.04 -4.08 1.30
CA ASP A 315 16.25 -4.30 0.51
C ASP A 315 16.00 -4.13 -0.98
N TRP A 316 17.09 -3.98 -1.72
CA TRP A 316 17.04 -3.80 -3.17
C TRP A 316 16.82 -5.10 -3.94
N ASP A 317 17.09 -6.27 -3.36
CA ASP A 317 16.94 -7.53 -4.08
C ASP A 317 15.46 -7.86 -4.27
N ALA A 318 14.62 -7.59 -3.25
CA ALA A 318 13.17 -7.69 -3.37
C ALA A 318 12.58 -6.69 -4.39
N VAL A 319 13.09 -5.46 -4.44
CA VAL A 319 12.68 -4.46 -5.45
C VAL A 319 13.09 -4.90 -6.85
N ARG A 320 14.30 -5.45 -7.02
CA ARG A 320 14.78 -5.97 -8.30
C ARG A 320 13.92 -7.12 -8.80
N ALA A 321 13.50 -8.02 -7.91
CA ALA A 321 12.61 -9.13 -8.27
C ALA A 321 11.28 -8.64 -8.87
N GLU A 322 10.72 -7.53 -8.36
CA GLU A 322 9.54 -6.92 -8.96
C GLU A 322 9.83 -6.36 -10.35
N LEU A 323 10.91 -5.62 -10.51
CA LEU A 323 11.29 -5.04 -11.80
C LEU A 323 11.66 -6.10 -12.84
N ASP A 324 12.36 -7.16 -12.46
CA ASP A 324 12.71 -8.28 -13.32
C ASP A 324 11.45 -9.04 -13.78
N ALA A 325 10.42 -9.08 -12.94
CA ALA A 325 9.10 -9.58 -13.30
C ALA A 325 8.24 -8.56 -14.10
N GLY A 326 8.83 -7.42 -14.52
CA GLY A 326 8.16 -6.40 -15.30
C GLY A 326 7.20 -5.52 -14.50
N ARG A 327 7.28 -5.49 -13.19
CA ARG A 327 6.39 -4.72 -12.30
C ARG A 327 7.12 -3.48 -11.76
N PRO A 328 6.79 -2.26 -12.22
CA PRO A 328 7.27 -1.02 -11.62
C PRO A 328 6.81 -0.90 -10.17
N VAL A 329 7.65 -0.30 -9.31
CA VAL A 329 7.39 -0.13 -7.89
C VAL A 329 7.10 1.34 -7.59
N ILE A 330 5.93 1.65 -7.01
CA ILE A 330 5.62 2.99 -6.51
C ILE A 330 6.06 3.04 -5.05
N ALA A 331 7.10 3.82 -4.74
CA ALA A 331 7.72 3.91 -3.43
C ALA A 331 7.26 5.16 -2.66
N ALA A 332 6.88 4.99 -1.39
CA ALA A 332 6.55 6.07 -0.47
C ALA A 332 7.81 6.50 0.30
N ILE A 333 8.39 7.65 -0.04
CA ILE A 333 9.63 8.16 0.52
C ILE A 333 9.40 9.33 1.46
N GLU A 334 10.27 9.44 2.47
CA GLU A 334 10.28 10.53 3.45
C GLU A 334 11.73 10.93 3.74
N PHE A 335 12.02 12.23 3.74
CA PHE A 335 13.36 12.75 4.03
C PHE A 335 13.33 14.22 4.44
N LYS A 336 14.30 14.61 5.27
CA LYS A 336 14.53 15.99 5.66
C LYS A 336 15.51 16.66 4.68
N ALA A 337 15.61 17.98 4.77
CA ALA A 337 16.57 18.75 3.97
C ALA A 337 18.00 18.23 4.20
N GLY A 338 18.71 17.95 3.10
CA GLY A 338 20.07 17.40 3.11
C GLY A 338 20.18 15.88 3.26
N GLU A 339 19.12 15.17 3.62
CA GLU A 339 19.15 13.69 3.76
C GLU A 339 19.12 12.95 2.42
N PHE A 340 18.61 13.59 1.37
CA PHE A 340 18.53 12.99 0.03
C PHE A 340 19.12 13.91 -1.05
N PRO A 341 20.45 13.99 -1.18
CA PRO A 341 21.11 14.80 -2.21
C PRO A 341 20.70 14.38 -3.62
N GLY A 342 20.44 15.36 -4.48
CA GLY A 342 20.04 15.12 -5.87
C GLY A 342 18.57 14.82 -6.10
N ASN A 343 17.75 14.75 -5.04
CA ASN A 343 16.30 14.67 -5.19
C ASN A 343 15.75 15.96 -5.81
N VAL A 344 14.61 15.84 -6.51
CA VAL A 344 13.93 17.00 -7.13
C VAL A 344 13.22 17.89 -6.10
N LEU A 345 13.03 17.40 -4.88
CA LEU A 345 12.52 18.13 -3.71
C LEU A 345 13.65 18.29 -2.69
N ASP A 346 13.64 19.38 -1.94
CA ASP A 346 14.58 19.61 -0.85
C ASP A 346 14.26 18.77 0.40
N SER A 347 12.99 18.51 0.65
CA SER A 347 12.49 17.66 1.74
C SER A 347 11.07 17.19 1.45
N SER A 348 10.63 16.11 2.10
CA SER A 348 9.25 15.65 2.06
C SER A 348 8.90 14.83 3.30
N ALA A 349 7.72 15.08 3.89
CA ALA A 349 7.13 14.23 4.93
C ALA A 349 6.34 13.03 4.35
N GLY A 350 6.29 12.90 3.03
CA GLY A 350 5.64 11.80 2.31
C GLY A 350 5.56 12.15 0.82
N HIS A 351 6.24 11.39 -0.03
CA HIS A 351 6.26 11.58 -1.48
C HIS A 351 6.26 10.24 -2.20
N LEU A 352 5.53 10.14 -3.29
CA LEU A 352 5.41 8.91 -4.09
C LEU A 352 6.16 9.09 -5.41
N ILE A 353 7.10 8.16 -5.68
CA ILE A 353 7.86 8.08 -6.92
C ILE A 353 7.71 6.70 -7.54
N VAL A 354 7.96 6.57 -8.83
CA VAL A 354 7.94 5.27 -9.54
C VAL A 354 9.37 4.82 -9.79
N ILE A 355 9.80 3.75 -9.14
CA ILE A 355 11.06 3.06 -9.47
C ILE A 355 10.79 2.18 -10.68
N ARG A 356 11.50 2.42 -11.77
CA ARG A 356 11.32 1.74 -13.05
C ARG A 356 12.53 0.95 -13.50
N GLY A 357 13.66 1.11 -12.82
CA GLY A 357 14.88 0.42 -13.24
C GLY A 357 16.08 0.70 -12.37
N PHE A 358 17.20 0.15 -12.81
CA PHE A 358 18.52 0.37 -12.22
C PHE A 358 19.56 0.60 -13.31
N THR A 359 20.48 1.49 -13.04
CA THR A 359 21.69 1.68 -13.85
C THR A 359 22.65 0.48 -13.70
N PRO A 360 23.65 0.33 -14.58
CA PRO A 360 24.72 -0.66 -14.39
C PRO A 360 25.53 -0.46 -13.10
N SER A 361 25.60 0.78 -12.56
CA SER A 361 26.21 1.07 -11.25
C SER A 361 25.34 0.70 -10.06
N GLY A 362 24.07 0.37 -10.27
CA GLY A 362 23.14 -0.03 -9.22
C GLY A 362 22.26 1.10 -8.67
N ASP A 363 22.38 2.32 -9.18
CA ASP A 363 21.53 3.45 -8.81
C ASP A 363 20.12 3.31 -9.40
N ALA A 364 19.11 3.81 -8.69
CA ALA A 364 17.73 3.66 -9.08
C ALA A 364 17.30 4.65 -10.17
N ILE A 365 16.67 4.14 -11.24
CA ILE A 365 16.05 4.96 -12.28
C ILE A 365 14.59 5.16 -11.91
N CYS A 366 14.18 6.41 -11.70
CA CYS A 366 12.88 6.76 -11.19
C CYS A 366 12.13 7.73 -12.12
N ASN A 367 10.80 7.63 -12.11
CA ASN A 367 9.94 8.72 -12.55
C ASN A 367 9.41 9.45 -11.30
N ASP A 368 9.79 10.71 -11.14
CA ASP A 368 9.40 11.54 -10.01
C ASP A 368 8.38 12.60 -10.45
N PRO A 369 7.13 12.52 -10.01
CA PRO A 369 6.06 13.43 -10.45
C PRO A 369 6.26 14.87 -10.01
N ALA A 370 7.09 15.14 -8.99
CA ALA A 370 7.26 16.49 -8.44
C ALA A 370 8.00 17.44 -9.38
N SER A 371 8.68 16.96 -10.42
CA SER A 371 9.40 17.83 -11.35
C SER A 371 9.10 17.51 -12.81
N LYS A 372 8.43 18.44 -13.50
CA LYS A 372 8.18 18.35 -14.94
C LYS A 372 9.47 18.32 -15.79
N LYS A 373 10.51 19.02 -15.34
CA LYS A 373 11.76 19.17 -16.09
C LYS A 373 12.80 18.07 -15.81
N LYS A 374 12.83 17.56 -14.57
CA LYS A 374 13.89 16.67 -14.08
C LYS A 374 13.37 15.31 -13.60
N GLY A 375 12.05 15.11 -13.53
CA GLY A 375 11.48 13.91 -12.91
C GLY A 375 11.41 12.69 -13.84
N ASN A 376 11.55 12.85 -15.16
CA ASN A 376 11.51 11.71 -16.08
C ASN A 376 12.85 10.97 -16.08
N ALA A 377 12.81 9.68 -15.74
CA ALA A 377 13.98 8.81 -15.69
C ALA A 377 15.14 9.38 -14.85
N VAL A 378 14.83 10.12 -13.80
CA VAL A 378 15.84 10.66 -12.88
C VAL A 378 16.58 9.51 -12.20
N VAL A 379 17.89 9.64 -12.08
CA VAL A 379 18.73 8.65 -11.39
C VAL A 379 18.96 9.11 -9.96
N TYR A 380 18.55 8.30 -9.02
CA TYR A 380 18.76 8.53 -7.60
C TYR A 380 19.77 7.54 -7.03
N ASN A 381 20.72 8.07 -6.25
CA ASN A 381 21.68 7.23 -5.55
C ASN A 381 20.95 6.18 -4.67
N ALA A 382 21.30 4.91 -4.84
CA ALA A 382 20.60 3.80 -4.19
C ALA A 382 20.66 3.88 -2.67
N ASP A 383 21.80 4.28 -2.08
CA ASP A 383 21.95 4.36 -0.61
C ASP A 383 21.15 5.54 -0.04
N ALA A 384 21.11 6.68 -0.73
CA ALA A 384 20.30 7.83 -0.31
C ALA A 384 18.82 7.51 -0.37
N LEU A 385 18.36 6.86 -1.44
CA LEU A 385 16.98 6.42 -1.60
C LEU A 385 16.61 5.33 -0.56
N ALA A 386 17.50 4.38 -0.27
CA ALA A 386 17.29 3.38 0.78
C ALA A 386 17.08 4.02 2.16
N ARG A 387 17.84 5.07 2.49
CA ARG A 387 17.64 5.82 3.74
C ARG A 387 16.29 6.54 3.77
N ALA A 388 15.87 7.13 2.64
CA ALA A 388 14.60 7.85 2.53
C ALA A 388 13.37 6.92 2.48
N TRP A 389 13.55 5.64 2.20
CA TRP A 389 12.48 4.69 2.00
C TRP A 389 12.54 3.49 2.96
N PHE A 390 13.53 2.59 2.84
CA PHE A 390 13.59 1.34 3.62
C PHE A 390 13.71 1.56 5.12
N ARG A 391 14.44 2.61 5.55
CA ARG A 391 14.62 2.98 6.96
C ARG A 391 13.49 3.86 7.51
N LYS A 392 12.52 4.20 6.67
CA LYS A 392 11.31 4.92 7.04
C LYS A 392 10.12 3.95 6.97
N THR A 393 9.18 4.20 6.09
CA THR A 393 7.99 3.37 5.97
C THR A 393 8.24 2.04 5.26
N GLY A 394 9.16 1.99 4.30
CA GLY A 394 9.35 0.89 3.36
C GLY A 394 8.16 0.65 2.43
N VAL A 395 7.10 1.44 2.57
CA VAL A 395 5.83 1.24 1.88
C VAL A 395 5.96 1.42 0.38
N ALA A 396 5.29 0.53 -0.35
CA ALA A 396 5.17 0.57 -1.79
C ALA A 396 3.80 0.11 -2.28
N TYR A 397 3.43 0.55 -3.47
CA TYR A 397 2.34 -0.04 -4.24
C TYR A 397 2.92 -0.91 -5.35
N ILE A 398 2.41 -2.12 -5.46
CA ILE A 398 2.60 -2.97 -6.63
C ILE A 398 1.29 -2.99 -7.40
N ILE A 399 1.38 -2.70 -8.70
CA ILE A 399 0.25 -2.76 -9.63
C ILE A 399 0.67 -3.67 -10.78
N HIS A 400 -0.09 -4.72 -11.03
CA HIS A 400 0.21 -5.75 -12.01
C HIS A 400 -0.97 -5.96 -12.96
N GLY A 401 -0.67 -6.06 -14.25
CA GLY A 401 -1.63 -6.38 -15.30
C GLY A 401 -1.06 -7.35 -16.33
N ASN A 402 -1.92 -7.96 -17.12
CA ASN A 402 -1.49 -8.67 -18.30
C ASN A 402 -1.16 -7.63 -19.36
N LYS A 403 0.13 -7.40 -19.61
CA LYS A 403 0.57 -6.51 -20.67
C LYS A 403 0.06 -7.08 -21.99
N PRO A 404 -0.70 -6.33 -22.82
CA PRO A 404 -0.93 -6.77 -24.18
C PRO A 404 0.44 -6.97 -24.82
N ALA A 405 0.63 -8.07 -25.54
CA ALA A 405 1.87 -8.36 -26.26
C ALA A 405 2.17 -7.19 -27.18
N THR A 406 2.97 -6.24 -26.73
CA THR A 406 3.46 -5.16 -27.58
C THR A 406 4.49 -5.76 -28.51
N ALA A 407 4.30 -5.55 -29.80
CA ALA A 407 5.32 -5.79 -30.80
C ALA A 407 6.67 -5.26 -30.26
N SER A 408 7.69 -6.09 -30.28
CA SER A 408 9.05 -5.74 -29.92
C SER A 408 9.42 -4.45 -30.63
N GLU A 409 9.70 -3.37 -29.90
CA GLU A 409 10.36 -2.20 -30.46
C GLU A 409 11.70 -2.67 -31.07
N PRO A 410 11.99 -2.34 -32.33
CA PRO A 410 13.29 -2.67 -32.92
C PRO A 410 14.37 -1.98 -32.08
N ALA A 411 15.48 -2.70 -31.83
CA ALA A 411 16.64 -2.16 -31.16
C ALA A 411 17.11 -0.88 -31.88
N PRO A 412 17.47 0.19 -31.18
CA PRO A 412 18.05 1.36 -31.81
C PRO A 412 19.36 0.95 -32.53
N GLN A 413 19.46 1.33 -33.83
CA GLN A 413 20.63 1.16 -34.67
C GLN A 413 21.79 2.03 -34.18
#